data_7015cd97de6afa519456214f97793df6
#
_entry.id   7015cd97de6afa519456214f97793df6
#
_cell.length_a   1.000
_cell.length_b   1.000
_cell.length_c   1.000
_cell.angle_alpha   90.00
_cell.angle_beta   90.00
_cell.angle_gamma   90.00
#
_symmetry.space_group_name_H-M   'P 1'
#
loop_
_entity.id
_entity.type
_entity.pdbx_description
1 polymer ?
#
loop_
_entity_poly.entity_id
_entity_poly.type
_entity_poly.pdbx_seq_one_letter_code
_entity_poly.pdbx_strand_id
1 'polypeptide(L)'
;MTIRKAELNNLDNILKIFEHARKYMKENNNPNQWGDEYPTVEIIENDIKNSNGYICLDDENNIVGYFCFYVGIEEDYNEIYEGKWLNDKEYAIIHRIAVASNKKGVGGFCMRYCFSKYKNIKVDTGKYNIPMQKLLEKEGYSKCGIIKIKRNGGERIAFQKTE
;
A
#
# COMPACT_ATOMS: atom_id res chain seq x y z
N MET A 1 -8.92 10.11 13.62
CA MET A 1 -7.65 9.82 12.91
C MET A 1 -7.28 10.96 11.97
N THR A 2 -5.98 11.21 11.83
CA THR A 2 -5.44 12.21 10.92
C THR A 2 -4.30 11.63 10.11
N ILE A 3 -4.05 12.20 8.93
CA ILE A 3 -2.95 11.77 8.06
C ILE A 3 -2.04 12.97 7.79
N ARG A 4 -0.74 12.76 7.90
CA ARG A 4 0.26 13.73 7.50
C ARG A 4 1.48 13.05 6.87
N LYS A 5 2.33 13.84 6.24
CA LYS A 5 3.58 13.30 5.70
C LYS A 5 4.46 12.77 6.82
N ALA A 6 5.11 11.65 6.56
CA ALA A 6 6.07 11.06 7.47
C ALA A 6 7.37 11.87 7.46
N GLU A 7 8.03 11.92 8.60
CA GLU A 7 9.33 12.55 8.78
C GLU A 7 10.35 11.51 9.23
N LEU A 8 11.63 11.79 9.07
CA LEU A 8 12.69 10.83 9.46
C LEU A 8 12.64 10.48 10.93
N ASN A 9 12.18 11.38 11.80
CA ASN A 9 12.02 11.06 13.22
C ASN A 9 10.88 10.09 13.53
N ASN A 10 10.05 9.76 12.52
CA ASN A 10 9.00 8.74 12.65
C ASN A 10 9.49 7.34 12.27
N LEU A 11 10.71 7.21 11.75
CA LEU A 11 11.20 5.99 11.13
C LEU A 11 11.13 4.77 12.04
N ASP A 12 11.58 4.89 13.29
CA ASP A 12 11.58 3.75 14.21
C ASP A 12 10.17 3.19 14.44
N ASN A 13 9.19 4.05 14.63
CA ASN A 13 7.80 3.63 14.81
C ASN A 13 7.20 3.03 13.53
N ILE A 14 7.57 3.58 12.38
CA ILE A 14 7.14 3.03 11.09
C ILE A 14 7.70 1.62 10.90
N LEU A 15 8.98 1.41 11.20
CA LEU A 15 9.62 0.10 11.07
C LEU A 15 8.96 -0.96 11.97
N LYS A 16 8.53 -0.57 13.16
CA LYS A 16 7.78 -1.48 14.06
C LYS A 16 6.44 -1.90 13.45
N ILE A 17 5.75 -0.99 12.78
CA ILE A 17 4.49 -1.31 12.09
C ILE A 17 4.76 -2.33 10.97
N PHE A 18 5.83 -2.17 10.20
CA PHE A 18 6.19 -3.12 9.14
C PHE A 18 6.59 -4.49 9.68
N GLU A 19 7.35 -4.53 10.75
CA GLU A 19 7.71 -5.78 11.41
C GLU A 19 6.44 -6.55 11.80
N HIS A 20 5.49 -5.84 12.39
CA HIS A 20 4.20 -6.40 12.78
C HIS A 20 3.40 -6.86 11.57
N ALA A 21 3.37 -6.06 10.50
CA ALA A 21 2.63 -6.40 9.27
C ALA A 21 3.21 -7.65 8.60
N ARG A 22 4.53 -7.80 8.56
CA ARG A 22 5.16 -9.01 8.00
C ARG A 22 4.80 -10.26 8.81
N LYS A 23 4.79 -10.13 10.13
CA LYS A 23 4.37 -11.23 11.02
C LYS A 23 2.91 -11.61 10.76
N TYR A 24 2.03 -10.62 10.64
CA TYR A 24 0.63 -10.81 10.33
C TYR A 24 0.45 -11.53 8.99
N MET A 25 1.21 -11.15 7.97
CA MET A 25 1.16 -11.82 6.66
C MET A 25 1.51 -13.30 6.78
N LYS A 26 2.58 -13.64 7.52
CA LYS A 26 2.98 -15.03 7.72
C LYS A 26 1.92 -15.83 8.44
N GLU A 27 1.32 -15.28 9.49
CA GLU A 27 0.29 -15.93 10.29
C GLU A 27 -1.02 -16.12 9.52
N ASN A 28 -1.23 -15.34 8.45
CA ASN A 28 -2.43 -15.39 7.62
C ASN A 28 -2.17 -15.99 6.23
N ASN A 29 -1.23 -16.93 6.15
CA ASN A 29 -0.95 -17.71 4.94
C ASN A 29 -0.44 -16.87 3.75
N ASN A 30 0.24 -15.76 4.03
CA ASN A 30 0.81 -14.88 3.01
C ASN A 30 2.29 -14.58 3.31
N PRO A 31 3.17 -15.63 3.40
CA PRO A 31 4.54 -15.43 3.85
C PRO A 31 5.46 -14.79 2.81
N ASN A 32 5.08 -14.81 1.53
CA ASN A 32 6.00 -14.47 0.44
C ASN A 32 5.79 -13.11 -0.20
N GLN A 33 4.72 -12.38 0.13
CA GLN A 33 4.47 -11.08 -0.49
C GLN A 33 5.58 -10.08 -0.16
N TRP A 34 5.91 -9.92 1.11
CA TRP A 34 7.01 -9.08 1.56
C TRP A 34 8.20 -9.89 2.11
N GLY A 35 7.99 -11.16 2.44
CA GLY A 35 9.01 -12.00 3.05
C GLY A 35 9.41 -11.52 4.43
N ASP A 36 10.71 -11.57 4.73
CA ASP A 36 11.23 -11.23 6.05
C ASP A 36 11.82 -9.81 6.15
N GLU A 37 12.17 -9.21 5.01
CA GLU A 37 12.98 -7.99 5.00
C GLU A 37 12.34 -6.80 4.28
N TYR A 38 11.44 -7.06 3.34
CA TYR A 38 10.81 -5.96 2.59
C TYR A 38 9.65 -5.36 3.39
N PRO A 39 9.49 -4.03 3.40
CA PRO A 39 10.40 -3.04 2.85
C PRO A 39 11.62 -2.83 3.74
N THR A 40 12.77 -2.54 3.12
CA THR A 40 14.01 -2.23 3.85
C THR A 40 13.96 -0.81 4.45
N VAL A 41 14.87 -0.55 5.37
CA VAL A 41 15.01 0.79 5.98
C VAL A 41 15.25 1.84 4.88
N GLU A 42 16.12 1.54 3.91
CA GLU A 42 16.44 2.48 2.82
C GLU A 42 15.22 2.81 1.97
N ILE A 43 14.35 1.83 1.71
CA ILE A 43 13.13 2.07 0.93
C ILE A 43 12.22 3.06 1.66
N ILE A 44 12.02 2.88 2.96
CA ILE A 44 11.18 3.77 3.76
C ILE A 44 11.82 5.17 3.87
N GLU A 45 13.14 5.24 4.09
CA GLU A 45 13.84 6.51 4.09
C GLU A 45 13.67 7.26 2.77
N ASN A 46 13.75 6.55 1.65
CA ASN A 46 13.55 7.15 0.33
C ASN A 46 12.11 7.65 0.14
N ASP A 47 11.11 6.88 0.59
CA ASP A 47 9.72 7.35 0.57
C ASP A 47 9.59 8.68 1.31
N ILE A 48 10.19 8.77 2.50
CA ILE A 48 10.13 9.98 3.33
C ILE A 48 10.85 11.14 2.66
N LYS A 49 12.07 10.91 2.19
CA LYS A 49 12.89 11.94 1.52
C LYS A 49 12.23 12.48 0.27
N ASN A 50 11.51 11.64 -0.47
CA ASN A 50 10.78 12.03 -1.67
C ASN A 50 9.40 12.64 -1.37
N SER A 51 9.05 12.81 -0.10
CA SER A 51 7.75 13.30 0.36
C SER A 51 6.58 12.44 -0.10
N ASN A 52 6.80 11.14 -0.25
CA ASN A 52 5.79 10.16 -0.67
C ASN A 52 5.30 9.29 0.50
N GLY A 53 6.00 9.30 1.63
CA GLY A 53 5.60 8.55 2.82
C GLY A 53 4.61 9.34 3.67
N TYR A 54 3.56 8.66 4.13
CA TYR A 54 2.51 9.25 4.97
C TYR A 54 2.27 8.37 6.19
N ILE A 55 1.90 9.01 7.28
CA ILE A 55 1.49 8.31 8.51
C ILE A 55 0.06 8.66 8.87
N CYS A 56 -0.61 7.66 9.42
CA CYS A 56 -1.94 7.84 10.02
C CYS A 56 -1.78 7.85 11.53
N LEU A 57 -2.36 8.86 12.17
CA LEU A 57 -2.31 9.07 13.61
C LEU A 57 -3.69 8.83 14.22
N ASP A 58 -3.73 8.18 15.38
CA ASP A 58 -4.97 8.10 16.16
C ASP A 58 -5.21 9.39 16.95
N ASP A 59 -6.27 9.42 17.75
CA ASP A 59 -6.64 10.61 18.51
C ASP A 59 -5.66 10.95 19.65
N GLU A 60 -4.78 10.01 19.99
CA GLU A 60 -3.72 10.20 20.98
C GLU A 60 -2.35 10.46 20.33
N ASN A 61 -2.33 10.73 19.02
CA ASN A 61 -1.12 10.97 18.22
C ASN A 61 -0.17 9.77 18.12
N ASN A 62 -0.67 8.55 18.31
CA ASN A 62 0.10 7.35 18.03
C ASN A 62 0.08 7.05 16.53
N ILE A 63 1.21 6.61 15.99
CA ILE A 63 1.28 6.18 14.59
C ILE A 63 0.62 4.80 14.50
N VAL A 64 -0.49 4.73 13.76
CA VAL A 64 -1.27 3.49 13.59
C VAL A 64 -1.28 2.99 12.15
N GLY A 65 -0.68 3.71 11.22
CA GLY A 65 -0.57 3.30 9.83
C GLY A 65 0.50 4.05 9.09
N TYR A 66 0.96 3.45 8.00
CA TYR A 66 1.90 4.03 7.06
C TYR A 66 1.48 3.63 5.64
N PHE A 67 1.71 4.52 4.69
CA PHE A 67 1.58 4.19 3.27
C PHE A 67 2.46 5.11 2.44
N CYS A 68 2.87 4.62 1.28
CA CYS A 68 3.53 5.41 0.26
C CYS A 68 2.49 5.80 -0.80
N PHE A 69 2.43 7.07 -1.17
CA PHE A 69 1.43 7.57 -2.12
C PHE A 69 2.04 8.68 -2.98
N TYR A 70 1.94 8.52 -4.30
CA TYR A 70 2.45 9.53 -5.24
C TYR A 70 1.79 9.37 -6.60
N VAL A 71 1.82 10.45 -7.38
CA VAL A 71 1.41 10.44 -8.79
C VAL A 71 2.66 10.17 -9.62
N GLY A 72 2.61 9.17 -10.50
CA GLY A 72 3.77 8.81 -11.32
C GLY A 72 3.54 7.52 -12.09
N ILE A 73 4.62 6.96 -12.59
CA ILE A 73 4.62 5.71 -13.36
C ILE A 73 5.28 4.62 -12.51
N GLU A 74 4.58 3.51 -12.36
CA GLU A 74 5.14 2.28 -11.81
C GLU A 74 5.44 1.33 -12.96
N GLU A 75 6.72 1.01 -13.18
CA GLU A 75 7.11 0.16 -14.32
C GLU A 75 6.44 -1.22 -14.29
N ASP A 76 6.22 -1.79 -13.10
CA ASP A 76 5.55 -3.08 -12.96
C ASP A 76 4.11 -3.05 -13.50
N TYR A 77 3.51 -1.88 -13.64
CA TYR A 77 2.15 -1.70 -14.15
C TYR A 77 2.08 -1.49 -15.66
N ASN A 78 3.23 -1.39 -16.34
CA ASN A 78 3.26 -1.18 -17.78
C ASN A 78 2.74 -2.39 -18.56
N GLU A 79 2.91 -3.60 -18.01
CA GLU A 79 2.37 -4.82 -18.60
C GLU A 79 1.36 -5.44 -17.63
N ILE A 80 0.19 -5.76 -18.12
CA ILE A 80 -0.87 -6.40 -17.35
C ILE A 80 -1.36 -7.62 -18.12
N TYR A 81 -1.60 -8.72 -17.40
CA TYR A 81 -2.00 -10.00 -17.95
C TYR A 81 -3.39 -10.36 -17.43
N GLU A 82 -4.11 -11.19 -18.19
CA GLU A 82 -5.44 -11.71 -17.80
C GLU A 82 -6.45 -10.61 -17.52
N GLY A 83 -6.33 -9.49 -18.22
CA GLY A 83 -7.19 -8.34 -18.04
C GLY A 83 -6.58 -7.07 -18.60
N LYS A 84 -7.09 -5.95 -18.16
CA LYS A 84 -6.62 -4.63 -18.58
C LYS A 84 -6.93 -3.58 -17.52
N TRP A 85 -6.12 -2.51 -17.49
CA TRP A 85 -6.42 -1.34 -16.69
C TRP A 85 -7.71 -0.66 -17.17
N LEU A 86 -8.38 0.06 -16.28
CA LEU A 86 -9.65 0.76 -16.59
C LEU A 86 -9.45 1.91 -17.58
N ASN A 87 -8.27 2.52 -17.59
CA ASN A 87 -7.92 3.61 -18.49
C ASN A 87 -6.40 3.68 -18.65
N ASP A 88 -5.94 4.56 -19.54
CA ASP A 88 -4.52 4.84 -19.76
C ASP A 88 -4.11 6.25 -19.30
N LYS A 89 -4.90 6.85 -18.43
CA LYS A 89 -4.64 8.19 -17.89
C LYS A 89 -3.56 8.17 -16.84
N GLU A 90 -3.02 9.35 -16.54
CA GLU A 90 -2.14 9.53 -15.38
C GLU A 90 -2.81 9.00 -14.11
N TYR A 91 -2.04 8.37 -13.25
CA TYR A 91 -2.56 7.72 -12.06
C TYR A 91 -1.66 7.96 -10.85
N ALA A 92 -2.27 7.84 -9.68
CA ALA A 92 -1.52 7.76 -8.43
C ALA A 92 -1.34 6.29 -8.04
N ILE A 93 -0.36 6.05 -7.19
CA ILE A 93 0.04 4.72 -6.75
C ILE A 93 0.02 4.69 -5.23
N ILE A 94 -0.52 3.63 -4.66
CA ILE A 94 -0.37 3.33 -3.23
C ILE A 94 0.52 2.11 -3.11
N HIS A 95 1.63 2.26 -2.40
CA HIS A 95 2.56 1.18 -2.09
C HIS A 95 2.76 1.05 -0.59
N ARG A 96 3.16 -0.12 -0.16
CA ARG A 96 3.65 -0.35 1.20
C ARG A 96 2.69 0.16 2.27
N ILE A 97 1.39 -0.14 2.11
CA ILE A 97 0.42 0.19 3.15
C ILE A 97 0.51 -0.84 4.28
N ALA A 98 0.67 -0.36 5.49
CA ALA A 98 0.71 -1.18 6.69
C ALA A 98 -0.03 -0.50 7.83
N VAL A 99 -0.71 -1.28 8.65
CA VAL A 99 -1.50 -0.75 9.77
C VAL A 99 -1.15 -1.49 11.06
N ALA A 100 -1.32 -0.81 12.20
CA ALA A 100 -1.19 -1.44 13.49
C ALA A 100 -2.35 -2.42 13.72
N SER A 101 -2.05 -3.61 14.24
CA SER A 101 -2.99 -4.74 14.32
C SER A 101 -4.23 -4.50 15.18
N ASN A 102 -4.10 -3.66 16.18
CA ASN A 102 -5.15 -3.45 17.16
C ASN A 102 -6.12 -2.32 16.80
N LYS A 103 -5.98 -1.73 15.63
CA LYS A 103 -6.83 -0.62 15.18
C LYS A 103 -7.64 -1.01 13.96
N LYS A 104 -8.97 -0.95 14.09
CA LYS A 104 -9.89 -1.21 12.97
C LYS A 104 -10.12 0.07 12.16
N GLY A 105 -10.32 -0.09 10.87
CA GLY A 105 -10.69 1.02 9.99
C GLY A 105 -9.55 1.91 9.52
N VAL A 106 -8.31 1.67 9.96
CA VAL A 106 -7.16 2.48 9.57
C VAL A 106 -6.89 2.36 8.06
N GLY A 107 -6.88 1.14 7.54
CA GLY A 107 -6.64 0.91 6.11
C GLY A 107 -7.65 1.64 5.24
N GLY A 108 -8.94 1.51 5.54
CA GLY A 108 -10.00 2.20 4.80
C GLY A 108 -9.86 3.72 4.88
N PHE A 109 -9.54 4.24 6.05
CA PHE A 109 -9.30 5.66 6.23
C PHE A 109 -8.16 6.16 5.33
N CYS A 110 -7.04 5.41 5.28
CA CYS A 110 -5.92 5.74 4.42
C CYS A 110 -6.30 5.70 2.94
N MET A 111 -7.03 4.66 2.52
CA MET A 111 -7.47 4.53 1.13
C MET A 111 -8.38 5.67 0.69
N ARG A 112 -9.33 6.04 1.55
CA ARG A 112 -10.24 7.16 1.26
C ARG A 112 -9.48 8.50 1.21
N TYR A 113 -8.51 8.70 2.09
CA TYR A 113 -7.66 9.88 2.03
C TYR A 113 -6.96 9.98 0.66
N CYS A 114 -6.32 8.90 0.22
CA CYS A 114 -5.64 8.88 -1.08
C CYS A 114 -6.60 9.22 -2.22
N PHE A 115 -7.78 8.61 -2.25
CA PHE A 115 -8.76 8.85 -3.29
C PHE A 115 -9.32 10.28 -3.23
N SER A 116 -9.35 10.90 -2.07
CA SER A 116 -9.73 12.32 -1.97
C SER A 116 -8.70 13.25 -2.61
N LYS A 117 -7.43 12.79 -2.69
CA LYS A 117 -6.33 13.59 -3.26
C LYS A 117 -6.14 13.36 -4.76
N TYR A 118 -6.44 12.17 -5.25
CA TYR A 118 -6.28 11.86 -6.67
C TYR A 118 -7.31 10.80 -7.10
N LYS A 119 -8.03 11.08 -8.18
CA LYS A 119 -9.23 10.31 -8.56
C LYS A 119 -8.95 9.21 -9.58
N ASN A 120 -7.73 8.74 -9.67
CA ASN A 120 -7.35 7.59 -10.49
C ASN A 120 -6.16 6.90 -9.83
N ILE A 121 -6.39 5.79 -9.16
CA ILE A 121 -5.38 5.13 -8.33
C ILE A 121 -5.23 3.68 -8.76
N LYS A 122 -3.99 3.24 -8.93
CA LYS A 122 -3.61 1.84 -9.17
C LYS A 122 -2.92 1.28 -7.92
N VAL A 123 -3.26 0.05 -7.60
CA VAL A 123 -2.72 -0.67 -6.43
C VAL A 123 -2.56 -2.14 -6.81
N ASP A 124 -1.61 -2.82 -6.21
CA ASP A 124 -1.50 -4.27 -6.35
C ASP A 124 -1.42 -4.94 -4.98
N THR A 125 -1.78 -6.21 -4.92
CA THR A 125 -1.63 -7.05 -3.73
C THR A 125 -1.45 -8.51 -4.11
N GLY A 126 -0.90 -9.30 -3.21
CA GLY A 126 -0.70 -10.73 -3.41
C GLY A 126 -2.00 -11.52 -3.40
N LYS A 127 -2.03 -12.62 -4.14
CA LYS A 127 -3.23 -13.48 -4.23
C LYS A 127 -3.63 -14.11 -2.89
N TYR A 128 -2.69 -14.23 -1.96
CA TYR A 128 -2.96 -14.77 -0.63
C TYR A 128 -3.25 -13.69 0.41
N ASN A 129 -3.17 -12.41 0.02
CA ASN A 129 -3.48 -11.31 0.93
C ASN A 129 -4.99 -11.02 0.89
N ILE A 130 -5.76 -11.93 1.47
CA ILE A 130 -7.22 -11.83 1.49
C ILE A 130 -7.71 -10.55 2.20
N PRO A 131 -7.15 -10.17 3.37
CA PRO A 131 -7.59 -8.94 4.03
C PRO A 131 -7.45 -7.70 3.14
N MET A 132 -6.34 -7.57 2.41
CA MET A 132 -6.12 -6.42 1.50
C MET A 132 -7.08 -6.46 0.31
N GLN A 133 -7.31 -7.63 -0.26
CA GLN A 133 -8.28 -7.77 -1.36
C GLN A 133 -9.67 -7.33 -0.93
N LYS A 134 -10.12 -7.75 0.25
CA LYS A 134 -11.42 -7.35 0.81
C LYS A 134 -11.48 -5.85 1.07
N LEU A 135 -10.40 -5.27 1.57
CA LEU A 135 -10.32 -3.83 1.78
C LEU A 135 -10.46 -3.08 0.46
N LEU A 136 -9.73 -3.47 -0.56
CA LEU A 136 -9.78 -2.85 -1.88
C LEU A 136 -11.19 -2.93 -2.48
N GLU A 137 -11.82 -4.09 -2.43
CA GLU A 137 -13.19 -4.27 -2.91
C GLU A 137 -14.18 -3.37 -2.14
N LYS A 138 -14.06 -3.35 -0.82
CA LYS A 138 -14.91 -2.51 0.04
C LYS A 138 -14.77 -1.03 -0.28
N GLU A 139 -13.57 -0.58 -0.59
CA GLU A 139 -13.29 0.81 -0.92
C GLU A 139 -13.55 1.15 -2.40
N GLY A 140 -14.11 0.23 -3.16
CA GLY A 140 -14.58 0.47 -4.52
C GLY A 140 -13.54 0.27 -5.62
N TYR A 141 -12.46 -0.44 -5.34
CA TYR A 141 -11.46 -0.79 -6.35
C TYR A 141 -11.92 -2.01 -7.14
N SER A 142 -11.63 -2.02 -8.43
CA SER A 142 -11.95 -3.13 -9.33
C SER A 142 -10.69 -3.93 -9.63
N LYS A 143 -10.83 -5.26 -9.66
CA LYS A 143 -9.77 -6.13 -10.17
C LYS A 143 -9.60 -5.88 -11.66
N CYS A 144 -8.35 -5.69 -12.09
CA CYS A 144 -8.04 -5.38 -13.48
C CYS A 144 -7.29 -6.51 -14.18
N GLY A 145 -6.51 -7.30 -13.45
CA GLY A 145 -5.71 -8.39 -14.01
C GLY A 145 -4.56 -8.75 -13.10
N ILE A 146 -3.49 -9.25 -13.71
CA ILE A 146 -2.29 -9.71 -13.02
C ILE A 146 -1.10 -8.90 -13.50
N ILE A 147 -0.26 -8.43 -12.56
CA ILE A 147 1.03 -7.82 -12.88
C ILE A 147 2.16 -8.68 -12.31
N LYS A 148 3.35 -8.49 -12.83
CA LYS A 148 4.55 -9.17 -12.35
C LYS A 148 5.51 -8.17 -11.72
N ILE A 149 5.98 -8.50 -10.53
CA ILE A 149 6.91 -7.65 -9.78
C ILE A 149 8.34 -7.93 -10.27
N LYS A 150 9.02 -6.91 -10.76
CA LYS A 150 10.42 -7.03 -11.23
C LYS A 150 11.37 -7.42 -10.11
N ARG A 151 11.10 -6.96 -8.91
CA ARG A 151 11.91 -7.19 -7.72
C ARG A 151 12.18 -8.68 -7.46
N ASN A 152 11.16 -9.53 -7.66
CA ASN A 152 11.26 -10.96 -7.35
C ASN A 152 10.56 -11.88 -8.34
N GLY A 153 10.03 -11.36 -9.44
CA GLY A 153 9.28 -12.13 -10.43
C GLY A 153 7.91 -12.60 -9.97
N GLY A 154 7.47 -12.23 -8.78
CA GLY A 154 6.21 -12.66 -8.23
C GLY A 154 5.03 -12.00 -8.92
N GLU A 155 3.88 -12.71 -8.91
CA GLU A 155 2.64 -12.19 -9.45
C GLU A 155 1.84 -11.44 -8.37
N ARG A 156 1.13 -10.40 -8.79
CA ARG A 156 0.20 -9.63 -7.95
C ARG A 156 -1.11 -9.42 -8.68
N ILE A 157 -2.17 -9.30 -7.92
CA ILE A 157 -3.47 -8.89 -8.46
C ILE A 157 -3.48 -7.38 -8.56
N ALA A 158 -3.80 -6.87 -9.74
CA ALA A 158 -3.87 -5.44 -10.03
C ALA A 158 -5.28 -4.91 -9.80
N PHE A 159 -5.38 -3.78 -9.09
CA PHE A 159 -6.64 -3.11 -8.79
C PHE A 159 -6.55 -1.65 -9.22
N GLN A 160 -7.69 -1.09 -9.59
CA GLN A 160 -7.77 0.33 -9.93
C GLN A 160 -9.12 0.90 -9.46
N LYS A 161 -9.07 2.14 -9.02
CA LYS A 161 -10.28 2.93 -8.73
C LYS A 161 -10.18 4.25 -9.47
N THR A 162 -11.23 4.61 -10.17
CA THR A 162 -11.35 5.90 -10.87
C THR A 162 -12.74 6.49 -10.59
N GLU A 163 -12.88 7.78 -10.85
CA GLU A 163 -14.14 8.48 -10.65
C GLU A 163 -15.14 8.17 -11.77
#